data_ca23c7ce3cdee9c5dd24c35ef5adeb02
#
_entry.id   ca23c7ce3cdee9c5dd24c35ef5adeb02
#
_cell.length_a   1.000
_cell.length_b   1.000
_cell.length_c   1.000
_cell.angle_alpha   90.00
_cell.angle_beta   90.00
_cell.angle_gamma   90.00
#
_symmetry.space_group_name_H-M   'P 1'
#
loop_
_entity.id
_entity.type
_entity.pdbx_description
1 polymer ?
#
loop_
_entity_poly.entity_id
_entity_poly.type
_entity_poly.pdbx_seq_one_letter_code
_entity_poly.pdbx_strand_id
1 'polypeptide(L)'
;MRTLSIDIETYSDLDIKKVGVYRYVDSANFEILLFAYAFDNEEVKVIDLVNDEELPKEVIEALNDNKVIKSAFNANFERTAISKFLNINLKPNEWSCTMIKALTLGLPGSLDSVSKALKFNEDKQKMKEGKALIQYFCKPCKATKVNKGRTRNLPIHDMEKWNKFKEYCKQDVVVEREIRNKLSKYKTTEREIKLWYLDQRINDTGIKVDTELIENAIECDKRYTEKLTKEAIKITGLNNPNSPAQLKKWLSDKVSFE
;
A
#
# COMPACT_ATOMS: atom_id res chain seq x y z
N MET A 1 3.98 28.22 -6.44
CA MET A 1 3.46 27.05 -7.18
C MET A 1 2.44 26.40 -6.28
N ARG A 2 1.22 26.21 -6.74
CA ARG A 2 0.13 25.62 -5.94
C ARG A 2 0.43 24.14 -5.68
N THR A 3 0.17 23.68 -4.46
CA THR A 3 0.40 22.28 -4.07
C THR A 3 -0.92 21.65 -3.64
N LEU A 4 -1.19 20.44 -4.09
CA LEU A 4 -2.30 19.61 -3.65
C LEU A 4 -1.73 18.45 -2.83
N SER A 5 -1.89 18.51 -1.50
CA SER A 5 -1.54 17.41 -0.58
C SER A 5 -2.65 16.39 -0.59
N ILE A 6 -2.29 15.10 -0.68
CA ILE A 6 -3.26 14.00 -0.84
C ILE A 6 -2.85 12.83 0.05
N ASP A 7 -3.85 12.16 0.62
CA ASP A 7 -3.77 10.82 1.18
C ASP A 7 -5.05 10.06 0.85
N ILE A 8 -4.97 8.75 0.61
CA ILE A 8 -6.13 7.95 0.25
C ILE A 8 -6.17 6.65 1.04
N GLU A 9 -7.39 6.23 1.37
CA GLU A 9 -7.63 4.90 1.93
C GLU A 9 -8.35 4.03 0.89
N THR A 10 -7.88 2.80 0.72
CA THR A 10 -8.33 1.94 -0.36
C THR A 10 -8.72 0.56 0.12
N TYR A 11 -9.58 -0.11 -0.64
CA TYR A 11 -9.88 -1.53 -0.47
C TYR A 11 -9.41 -2.32 -1.70
N SER A 12 -8.90 -3.51 -1.47
CA SER A 12 -8.76 -4.55 -2.48
C SER A 12 -8.79 -5.93 -1.79
N ASP A 13 -9.21 -6.94 -2.54
CA ASP A 13 -9.15 -8.34 -2.11
C ASP A 13 -7.73 -8.93 -2.21
N LEU A 14 -6.80 -8.21 -2.83
CA LEU A 14 -5.40 -8.58 -2.95
C LEU A 14 -4.55 -7.99 -1.81
N ASP A 15 -3.57 -8.74 -1.35
CA ASP A 15 -2.60 -8.24 -0.36
C ASP A 15 -1.48 -7.46 -1.09
N ILE A 16 -1.48 -6.13 -0.95
CA ILE A 16 -0.50 -5.24 -1.57
C ILE A 16 0.96 -5.63 -1.29
N LYS A 17 1.24 -6.23 -0.12
CA LYS A 17 2.60 -6.67 0.23
C LYS A 17 3.07 -7.85 -0.60
N LYS A 18 2.13 -8.64 -1.13
CA LYS A 18 2.44 -9.81 -1.97
C LYS A 18 2.48 -9.48 -3.45
N VAL A 19 1.61 -8.57 -3.89
CA VAL A 19 1.40 -8.35 -5.33
C VAL A 19 1.95 -7.02 -5.84
N GLY A 20 2.32 -6.09 -4.94
CA GLY A 20 2.73 -4.73 -5.29
C GLY A 20 1.55 -3.84 -5.70
N VAL A 21 1.81 -2.53 -5.84
CA VAL A 21 0.76 -1.52 -6.08
C VAL A 21 0.03 -1.73 -7.40
N TYR A 22 0.72 -2.00 -8.48
CA TYR A 22 0.10 -2.11 -9.82
C TYR A 22 -0.92 -3.25 -9.88
N ARG A 23 -0.55 -4.43 -9.40
CA ARG A 23 -1.48 -5.56 -9.35
C ARG A 23 -2.60 -5.36 -8.35
N TYR A 24 -2.32 -4.66 -7.24
CA TYR A 24 -3.31 -4.33 -6.22
C TYR A 24 -4.45 -3.45 -6.76
N VAL A 25 -4.10 -2.40 -7.53
CA VAL A 25 -5.10 -1.49 -8.13
C VAL A 25 -5.78 -2.07 -9.38
N ASP A 26 -5.23 -3.13 -9.97
CA ASP A 26 -5.83 -3.84 -11.10
C ASP A 26 -6.89 -4.88 -10.69
N SER A 27 -7.06 -5.12 -9.38
CA SER A 27 -8.15 -5.97 -8.91
C SER A 27 -9.51 -5.42 -9.33
N ALA A 28 -10.42 -6.30 -9.75
CA ALA A 28 -11.80 -5.94 -10.03
C ALA A 28 -12.55 -5.42 -8.78
N ASN A 29 -12.01 -5.70 -7.59
CA ASN A 29 -12.55 -5.26 -6.29
C ASN A 29 -11.79 -4.06 -5.71
N PHE A 30 -10.92 -3.42 -6.50
CA PHE A 30 -10.21 -2.22 -6.05
C PHE A 30 -11.15 -1.02 -5.97
N GLU A 31 -11.10 -0.31 -4.84
CA GLU A 31 -11.85 0.93 -4.61
C GLU A 31 -11.02 1.91 -3.80
N ILE A 32 -11.17 3.20 -4.07
CA ILE A 32 -10.77 4.26 -3.14
C ILE A 32 -11.94 4.51 -2.21
N LEU A 33 -11.72 4.35 -0.91
CA LEU A 33 -12.76 4.49 0.12
C LEU A 33 -12.87 5.94 0.60
N LEU A 34 -11.73 6.55 0.93
CA LEU A 34 -11.61 7.90 1.42
C LEU A 34 -10.54 8.63 0.63
N PHE A 35 -10.77 9.90 0.36
CA PHE A 35 -9.85 10.79 -0.31
C PHE A 35 -9.67 12.07 0.52
N ALA A 36 -8.55 12.16 1.23
CA ALA A 36 -8.21 13.37 1.98
C ALA A 36 -7.31 14.28 1.16
N TYR A 37 -7.59 15.57 1.17
CA TYR A 37 -6.80 16.56 0.43
C TYR A 37 -6.78 17.95 1.07
N ALA A 38 -5.76 18.71 0.73
CA ALA A 38 -5.71 20.14 1.00
C ALA A 38 -4.88 20.87 -0.05
N PHE A 39 -5.33 22.05 -0.46
CA PHE A 39 -4.50 22.97 -1.23
C PHE A 39 -3.63 23.80 -0.29
N ASP A 40 -2.34 23.88 -0.60
CA ASP A 40 -1.35 24.68 0.12
C ASP A 40 -1.48 24.56 1.66
N ASN A 41 -1.94 25.59 2.34
CA ASN A 41 -2.13 25.62 3.79
C ASN A 41 -3.62 25.61 4.21
N GLU A 42 -4.53 25.32 3.29
CA GLU A 42 -5.95 25.24 3.58
C GLU A 42 -6.28 24.09 4.55
N GLU A 43 -7.47 24.10 5.10
CA GLU A 43 -7.98 23.01 5.93
C GLU A 43 -8.06 21.73 5.10
N VAL A 44 -7.68 20.60 5.72
CA VAL A 44 -7.79 19.28 5.10
C VAL A 44 -9.26 18.85 5.04
N LYS A 45 -9.72 18.53 3.85
CA LYS A 45 -11.05 17.96 3.59
C LYS A 45 -10.92 16.47 3.33
N VAL A 46 -11.96 15.71 3.68
CA VAL A 46 -12.07 14.27 3.42
C VAL A 46 -13.33 14.05 2.61
N ILE A 47 -13.21 13.33 1.52
CA ILE A 47 -14.33 12.90 0.66
C ILE A 47 -14.58 11.42 0.93
N ASP A 48 -15.80 11.07 1.25
CA ASP A 48 -16.27 9.73 1.57
C ASP A 48 -16.91 9.07 0.33
N LEU A 49 -16.04 8.48 -0.51
CA LEU A 49 -16.46 7.90 -1.79
C LEU A 49 -17.35 6.66 -1.63
N VAL A 50 -17.34 6.01 -0.46
CA VAL A 50 -18.21 4.85 -0.18
C VAL A 50 -19.66 5.28 0.10
N ASN A 51 -19.85 6.51 0.60
CA ASN A 51 -21.14 7.11 0.87
C ASN A 51 -21.58 8.09 -0.25
N ASP A 52 -21.15 7.81 -1.50
CA ASP A 52 -21.56 8.51 -2.73
C ASP A 52 -21.16 10.02 -2.76
N GLU A 53 -20.19 10.44 -1.97
CA GLU A 53 -19.58 11.76 -2.16
C GLU A 53 -18.70 11.75 -3.42
N GLU A 54 -18.71 12.84 -4.19
CA GLU A 54 -17.92 12.98 -5.40
C GLU A 54 -16.69 13.84 -5.17
N LEU A 55 -15.61 13.56 -5.90
CA LEU A 55 -14.44 14.41 -5.90
C LEU A 55 -14.79 15.79 -6.44
N PRO A 56 -14.48 16.88 -5.71
CA PRO A 56 -14.73 18.23 -6.19
C PRO A 56 -14.04 18.50 -7.54
N LYS A 57 -14.72 19.24 -8.40
CA LYS A 57 -14.22 19.59 -9.75
C LYS A 57 -12.84 20.22 -9.68
N GLU A 58 -12.58 21.09 -8.70
CA GLU A 58 -11.28 21.74 -8.50
C GLU A 58 -10.14 20.73 -8.23
N VAL A 59 -10.45 19.61 -7.55
CA VAL A 59 -9.46 18.55 -7.29
C VAL A 59 -9.14 17.81 -8.58
N ILE A 60 -10.17 17.46 -9.37
CA ILE A 60 -9.99 16.80 -10.66
C ILE A 60 -9.19 17.67 -11.63
N GLU A 61 -9.50 18.98 -11.68
CA GLU A 61 -8.76 19.95 -12.48
C GLU A 61 -7.31 20.06 -12.03
N ALA A 62 -7.05 20.13 -10.71
CA ALA A 62 -5.72 20.21 -10.15
C ALA A 62 -4.90 18.93 -10.38
N LEU A 63 -5.52 17.74 -10.36
CA LEU A 63 -4.87 16.49 -10.71
C LEU A 63 -4.36 16.49 -12.16
N ASN A 64 -5.09 17.10 -13.08
CA ASN A 64 -4.75 17.20 -14.50
C ASN A 64 -3.87 18.44 -14.84
N ASP A 65 -3.70 19.39 -13.92
CA ASP A 65 -2.88 20.59 -14.16
C ASP A 65 -1.40 20.32 -13.82
N ASN A 66 -0.52 20.43 -14.80
CA ASN A 66 0.93 20.27 -14.64
C ASN A 66 1.59 21.43 -13.85
N LYS A 67 0.89 22.52 -13.59
CA LYS A 67 1.35 23.65 -12.75
C LYS A 67 1.05 23.42 -11.27
N VAL A 68 0.24 22.45 -10.93
CA VAL A 68 -0.06 22.05 -9.55
C VAL A 68 0.81 20.85 -9.19
N ILE A 69 1.61 20.96 -8.13
CA ILE A 69 2.37 19.85 -7.60
C ILE A 69 1.48 19.03 -6.68
N LYS A 70 1.30 17.76 -7.01
CA LYS A 70 0.64 16.80 -6.13
C LYS A 70 1.66 16.28 -5.12
N SER A 71 1.33 16.22 -3.84
CA SER A 71 2.23 15.78 -2.77
C SER A 71 1.57 14.72 -1.90
N ALA A 72 2.32 13.65 -1.61
CA ALA A 72 1.92 12.60 -0.71
C ALA A 72 3.14 12.00 0.02
N PHE A 73 2.93 11.25 1.11
CA PHE A 73 4.05 10.65 1.84
C PHE A 73 4.68 9.47 1.08
N ASN A 74 3.91 8.67 0.40
CA ASN A 74 4.38 7.58 -0.47
C ASN A 74 3.75 7.73 -1.85
N ALA A 75 4.03 8.85 -2.50
CA ALA A 75 3.34 9.35 -3.69
C ALA A 75 3.19 8.34 -4.85
N ASN A 76 3.99 7.28 -4.88
CA ASN A 76 3.82 6.20 -5.85
C ASN A 76 2.46 5.50 -5.68
N PHE A 77 2.03 5.30 -4.45
CA PHE A 77 0.77 4.64 -4.16
C PHE A 77 -0.41 5.51 -4.60
N GLU A 78 -0.46 6.76 -4.14
CA GLU A 78 -1.54 7.69 -4.46
C GLU A 78 -1.60 7.93 -5.97
N ARG A 79 -0.47 8.20 -6.61
CA ARG A 79 -0.40 8.43 -8.05
C ARG A 79 -0.96 7.24 -8.85
N THR A 80 -0.55 6.03 -8.53
CA THR A 80 -0.97 4.81 -9.24
C THR A 80 -2.45 4.51 -8.99
N ALA A 81 -2.89 4.61 -7.74
CA ALA A 81 -4.26 4.34 -7.35
C ALA A 81 -5.25 5.35 -7.96
N ILE A 82 -4.93 6.65 -7.90
CA ILE A 82 -5.76 7.72 -8.48
C ILE A 82 -5.77 7.63 -10.00
N SER A 83 -4.61 7.34 -10.64
CA SER A 83 -4.55 7.12 -12.08
C SER A 83 -5.50 6.01 -12.53
N LYS A 84 -5.54 4.90 -11.78
CA LYS A 84 -6.45 3.78 -12.06
C LYS A 84 -7.91 4.15 -11.84
N PHE A 85 -8.21 4.77 -10.69
CA PHE A 85 -9.57 5.14 -10.29
C PHE A 85 -10.23 6.12 -11.27
N LEU A 86 -9.50 7.16 -11.67
CA LEU A 86 -10.00 8.19 -12.60
C LEU A 86 -9.75 7.85 -14.08
N ASN A 87 -9.04 6.76 -14.37
CA ASN A 87 -8.61 6.39 -15.72
C ASN A 87 -7.84 7.53 -16.43
N ILE A 88 -6.91 8.18 -15.70
CA ILE A 88 -6.05 9.27 -16.20
C ILE A 88 -4.57 8.93 -16.03
N ASN A 89 -3.72 9.54 -16.83
CA ASN A 89 -2.26 9.34 -16.74
C ASN A 89 -1.61 10.44 -15.89
N LEU A 90 -1.36 10.17 -14.62
CA LEU A 90 -0.66 11.08 -13.72
C LEU A 90 0.86 10.90 -13.82
N LYS A 91 1.53 11.88 -14.40
CA LYS A 91 2.97 11.82 -14.67
C LYS A 91 3.80 11.99 -13.39
N PRO A 92 4.87 11.20 -13.17
CA PRO A 92 5.69 11.30 -11.97
C PRO A 92 6.30 12.68 -11.69
N ASN A 93 6.66 13.42 -12.74
CA ASN A 93 7.28 14.74 -12.63
C ASN A 93 6.33 15.88 -12.13
N GLU A 94 5.06 15.56 -11.98
CA GLU A 94 4.05 16.45 -11.38
C GLU A 94 3.80 16.13 -9.90
N TRP A 95 4.54 15.17 -9.35
CA TRP A 95 4.42 14.72 -7.98
C TRP A 95 5.66 14.99 -7.14
N SER A 96 5.44 15.21 -5.85
CA SER A 96 6.47 15.31 -4.81
C SER A 96 6.22 14.24 -3.77
N CYS A 97 7.23 13.41 -3.49
CA CYS A 97 7.15 12.36 -2.49
C CYS A 97 7.91 12.77 -1.23
N THR A 98 7.16 13.04 -0.15
CA THR A 98 7.74 13.45 1.14
C THR A 98 8.53 12.32 1.79
N MET A 99 8.18 11.05 1.54
CA MET A 99 8.97 9.90 1.99
C MET A 99 10.36 9.88 1.36
N ILE A 100 10.47 10.08 0.05
CA ILE A 100 11.77 10.11 -0.64
C ILE A 100 12.63 11.24 -0.09
N LYS A 101 12.04 12.42 0.10
CA LYS A 101 12.75 13.55 0.73
C LYS A 101 13.25 13.21 2.14
N ALA A 102 12.44 12.56 2.96
CA ALA A 102 12.83 12.11 4.30
C ALA A 102 14.00 11.12 4.23
N LEU A 103 13.93 10.13 3.34
CA LEU A 103 14.97 9.12 3.14
C LEU A 103 16.30 9.73 2.68
N THR A 104 16.29 10.73 1.79
CA THR A 104 17.53 11.42 1.36
C THR A 104 18.22 12.20 2.50
N LEU A 105 17.49 12.45 3.57
CA LEU A 105 18.01 13.09 4.79
C LEU A 105 18.35 12.08 5.91
N GLY A 106 18.33 10.77 5.62
CA GLY A 106 18.60 9.71 6.59
C GLY A 106 17.47 9.47 7.61
N LEU A 107 16.28 9.99 7.35
CA LEU A 107 15.10 9.75 8.19
C LEU A 107 14.44 8.42 7.85
N PRO A 108 13.60 7.86 8.76
CA PRO A 108 12.87 6.62 8.51
C PRO A 108 11.91 6.70 7.31
N GLY A 109 11.51 5.52 6.75
CA GLY A 109 10.63 5.41 5.59
C GLY A 109 9.12 5.33 5.91
N SER A 110 8.67 5.61 7.14
CA SER A 110 7.23 5.63 7.46
C SER A 110 6.81 6.97 8.06
N LEU A 111 5.60 7.41 7.75
CA LEU A 111 5.02 8.66 8.23
C LEU A 111 5.11 8.78 9.76
N ASP A 112 4.68 7.74 10.49
CA ASP A 112 4.74 7.67 11.96
C ASP A 112 6.17 7.77 12.49
N SER A 113 7.12 7.05 11.89
CA SER A 113 8.51 7.07 12.35
C SER A 113 9.20 8.41 12.08
N VAL A 114 8.89 9.05 10.95
CA VAL A 114 9.44 10.38 10.62
C VAL A 114 8.88 11.43 11.56
N SER A 115 7.58 11.44 11.86
CA SER A 115 6.97 12.41 12.79
C SER A 115 7.58 12.31 14.19
N LYS A 116 7.84 11.09 14.66
CA LYS A 116 8.53 10.83 15.94
C LYS A 116 10.00 11.28 15.91
N ALA A 117 10.73 10.95 14.84
CA ALA A 117 12.13 11.38 14.68
C ALA A 117 12.27 12.90 14.63
N LEU A 118 11.28 13.59 14.05
CA LEU A 118 11.21 15.06 14.02
C LEU A 118 10.64 15.66 15.32
N LYS A 119 10.29 14.85 16.31
CA LYS A 119 9.77 15.25 17.62
C LYS A 119 8.50 16.13 17.51
N PHE A 120 7.54 15.70 16.68
CA PHE A 120 6.24 16.36 16.64
C PHE A 120 5.44 16.04 17.91
N ASN A 121 4.59 16.98 18.33
CA ASN A 121 3.64 16.76 19.42
C ASN A 121 2.65 15.65 19.06
N GLU A 122 1.97 15.07 20.05
CA GLU A 122 1.08 13.91 19.81
C GLU A 122 -0.08 14.25 18.88
N ASP A 123 -0.60 15.47 18.89
CA ASP A 123 -1.63 15.98 17.98
C ASP A 123 -1.17 16.07 16.51
N LYS A 124 0.15 16.10 16.29
CA LYS A 124 0.81 16.10 14.98
C LYS A 124 1.53 14.79 14.67
N GLN A 125 1.13 13.70 15.29
CA GLN A 125 1.60 12.35 15.01
C GLN A 125 0.50 11.52 14.37
N LYS A 126 0.90 10.42 13.72
CA LYS A 126 -0.05 9.45 13.15
C LYS A 126 -0.88 8.80 14.25
N MET A 127 -2.18 8.66 14.04
CA MET A 127 -3.09 8.03 15.00
C MET A 127 -2.71 6.55 15.24
N LYS A 128 -2.66 6.15 16.50
CA LYS A 128 -2.25 4.79 16.91
C LYS A 128 -3.21 3.70 16.43
N GLU A 129 -4.50 4.01 16.35
CA GLU A 129 -5.56 3.08 15.92
C GLU A 129 -5.56 2.80 14.42
N GLY A 130 -4.83 3.59 13.60
CA GLY A 130 -4.87 3.51 12.13
C GLY A 130 -4.66 2.11 11.57
N LYS A 131 -3.72 1.33 12.14
CA LYS A 131 -3.49 -0.06 11.68
C LYS A 131 -4.71 -0.96 11.84
N ALA A 132 -5.47 -0.80 12.94
CA ALA A 132 -6.67 -1.58 13.18
C ALA A 132 -7.80 -1.15 12.23
N LEU A 133 -7.93 0.14 11.94
CA LEU A 133 -8.90 0.69 10.99
C LEU A 133 -8.62 0.23 9.56
N ILE A 134 -7.37 0.30 9.11
CA ILE A 134 -6.93 -0.24 7.81
C ILE A 134 -7.23 -1.75 7.73
N GLN A 135 -6.90 -2.52 8.78
CA GLN A 135 -7.19 -3.95 8.77
C GLN A 135 -8.70 -4.23 8.70
N TYR A 136 -9.52 -3.36 9.28
CA TYR A 136 -10.98 -3.53 9.32
C TYR A 136 -11.65 -3.16 7.99
N PHE A 137 -11.29 -2.03 7.37
CA PHE A 137 -11.98 -1.51 6.19
C PHE A 137 -11.27 -1.81 4.85
N CYS A 138 -9.92 -1.83 4.85
CA CYS A 138 -9.13 -1.93 3.63
C CYS A 138 -8.84 -3.37 3.18
N LYS A 139 -9.22 -4.37 3.98
CA LYS A 139 -8.90 -5.79 3.70
C LYS A 139 -10.12 -6.68 3.82
N PRO A 140 -10.12 -7.82 3.11
CA PRO A 140 -11.11 -8.87 3.32
C PRO A 140 -11.09 -9.35 4.77
N CYS A 141 -12.27 -9.68 5.29
CA CYS A 141 -12.44 -10.36 6.58
C CYS A 141 -12.93 -11.80 6.39
N LYS A 142 -12.66 -12.66 7.38
CA LYS A 142 -13.17 -14.04 7.34
C LYS A 142 -14.67 -14.03 7.59
N ALA A 143 -15.41 -14.79 6.78
CA ALA A 143 -16.82 -15.08 7.03
C ALA A 143 -16.97 -15.88 8.33
N THR A 144 -17.80 -15.39 9.25
CA THR A 144 -18.08 -16.04 10.54
C THR A 144 -19.58 -15.94 10.85
N LYS A 145 -20.09 -16.74 11.79
CA LYS A 145 -21.48 -16.62 12.25
C LYS A 145 -21.75 -15.24 12.88
N VAL A 146 -20.77 -14.67 13.58
CA VAL A 146 -20.88 -13.37 14.25
C VAL A 146 -21.04 -12.23 13.26
N ASN A 147 -20.30 -12.26 12.15
CA ASN A 147 -20.39 -11.23 11.10
C ASN A 147 -21.40 -11.58 9.99
N LYS A 148 -22.29 -12.55 10.23
CA LYS A 148 -23.32 -13.00 9.28
C LYS A 148 -22.78 -13.43 7.92
N GLY A 149 -21.59 -14.02 7.89
CA GLY A 149 -20.97 -14.56 6.69
C GLY A 149 -20.32 -13.53 5.76
N ARG A 150 -20.21 -12.26 6.15
CA ARG A 150 -19.59 -11.24 5.31
C ARG A 150 -18.07 -11.42 5.18
N THR A 151 -17.56 -11.05 4.01
CA THR A 151 -16.13 -11.11 3.67
C THR A 151 -15.48 -9.73 3.61
N ARG A 152 -16.26 -8.66 3.79
CA ARG A 152 -15.83 -7.26 3.78
C ARG A 152 -16.59 -6.44 4.82
N ASN A 153 -15.92 -5.47 5.43
CA ASN A 153 -16.55 -4.49 6.29
C ASN A 153 -16.79 -3.17 5.54
N LEU A 154 -17.98 -2.63 5.67
CA LEU A 154 -18.42 -1.36 5.10
C LEU A 154 -18.75 -0.36 6.24
N PRO A 155 -18.90 0.94 5.96
CA PRO A 155 -19.25 1.95 6.97
C PRO A 155 -20.46 1.56 7.82
N ILE A 156 -21.49 1.01 7.20
CA ILE A 156 -22.75 0.60 7.87
C ILE A 156 -22.55 -0.47 8.96
N HIS A 157 -21.43 -1.20 8.93
CA HIS A 157 -21.15 -2.25 9.93
C HIS A 157 -20.56 -1.70 11.21
N ASP A 158 -19.95 -0.50 11.18
CA ASP A 158 -19.37 0.17 12.34
C ASP A 158 -19.11 1.65 12.02
N MET A 159 -20.12 2.48 12.17
CA MET A 159 -20.08 3.90 11.83
C MET A 159 -19.12 4.68 12.75
N GLU A 160 -18.95 4.24 14.01
CA GLU A 160 -18.00 4.90 14.91
C GLU A 160 -16.57 4.72 14.43
N LYS A 161 -16.20 3.47 14.05
CA LYS A 161 -14.89 3.21 13.45
C LYS A 161 -14.72 3.93 12.12
N TRP A 162 -15.78 4.05 11.31
CA TRP A 162 -15.73 4.76 10.05
C TRP A 162 -15.42 6.25 10.22
N ASN A 163 -16.07 6.90 11.20
CA ASN A 163 -15.77 8.29 11.53
C ASN A 163 -14.32 8.47 12.02
N LYS A 164 -13.82 7.55 12.87
CA LYS A 164 -12.41 7.55 13.28
C LYS A 164 -11.47 7.33 12.08
N PHE A 165 -11.89 6.55 11.07
CA PHE A 165 -11.11 6.29 9.87
C PHE A 165 -11.04 7.53 8.96
N LYS A 166 -12.10 8.32 8.88
CA LYS A 166 -12.06 9.64 8.21
C LYS A 166 -11.09 10.60 8.90
N GLU A 167 -11.13 10.67 10.22
CA GLU A 167 -10.16 11.49 10.97
C GLU A 167 -8.73 10.99 10.80
N TYR A 168 -8.52 9.67 10.73
CA TYR A 168 -7.22 9.07 10.45
C TYR A 168 -6.69 9.48 9.07
N CYS A 169 -7.47 9.37 8.00
CA CYS A 169 -7.11 9.80 6.65
C CYS A 169 -6.81 11.32 6.60
N LYS A 170 -7.63 12.15 7.28
CA LYS A 170 -7.40 13.60 7.45
C LYS A 170 -6.05 13.87 8.11
N GLN A 171 -5.76 13.15 9.20
CA GLN A 171 -4.54 13.32 9.98
C GLN A 171 -3.28 12.96 9.19
N ASP A 172 -3.33 11.95 8.32
CA ASP A 172 -2.17 11.56 7.52
C ASP A 172 -1.76 12.69 6.54
N VAL A 173 -2.71 13.44 5.95
CA VAL A 173 -2.41 14.66 5.16
C VAL A 173 -1.83 15.78 6.04
N VAL A 174 -2.36 15.99 7.24
CA VAL A 174 -1.84 16.99 8.17
C VAL A 174 -0.38 16.69 8.53
N VAL A 175 -0.10 15.46 8.89
CA VAL A 175 1.25 15.01 9.29
C VAL A 175 2.22 15.08 8.10
N GLU A 176 1.81 14.62 6.90
CA GLU A 176 2.62 14.75 5.68
C GLU A 176 3.03 16.19 5.42
N ARG A 177 2.06 17.12 5.46
CA ARG A 177 2.28 18.55 5.22
C ARG A 177 3.23 19.17 6.24
N GLU A 178 3.09 18.84 7.51
CA GLU A 178 3.99 19.29 8.57
C GLU A 178 5.44 18.76 8.35
N ILE A 179 5.59 17.49 7.99
CA ILE A 179 6.91 16.92 7.64
C ILE A 179 7.49 17.66 6.44
N ARG A 180 6.74 17.80 5.35
CA ARG A 180 7.16 18.49 4.15
C ARG A 180 7.61 19.93 4.44
N ASN A 181 6.83 20.67 5.24
CA ASN A 181 7.15 22.03 5.63
C ASN A 181 8.45 22.08 6.47
N LYS A 182 8.61 21.20 7.44
CA LYS A 182 9.82 21.12 8.29
C LYS A 182 11.05 20.77 7.48
N LEU A 183 10.91 19.91 6.48
CA LEU A 183 12.00 19.50 5.59
C LEU A 183 12.22 20.48 4.42
N SER A 184 11.38 21.48 4.21
CA SER A 184 11.45 22.41 3.06
C SER A 184 12.77 23.16 2.97
N LYS A 185 13.40 23.47 4.11
CA LYS A 185 14.71 24.12 4.21
C LYS A 185 15.87 23.28 3.67
N TYR A 186 15.71 21.97 3.55
CA TYR A 186 16.69 21.06 2.98
C TYR A 186 16.30 20.74 1.54
N LYS A 187 17.11 21.16 0.59
CA LYS A 187 16.85 20.90 -0.83
C LYS A 187 17.22 19.47 -1.19
N THR A 188 16.30 18.72 -1.76
CA THR A 188 16.64 17.46 -2.44
C THR A 188 17.44 17.80 -3.71
N THR A 189 18.50 17.06 -3.99
CA THR A 189 19.30 17.29 -5.18
C THR A 189 18.50 16.96 -6.44
N GLU A 190 18.78 17.66 -7.53
CA GLU A 190 18.14 17.41 -8.82
C GLU A 190 18.36 15.96 -9.29
N ARG A 191 19.52 15.38 -8.97
CA ARG A 191 19.85 13.98 -9.26
C ARG A 191 18.87 13.04 -8.57
N GLU A 192 18.62 13.20 -7.28
CA GLU A 192 17.68 12.33 -6.54
C GLU A 192 16.25 12.46 -7.05
N ILE A 193 15.82 13.66 -7.41
CA ILE A 193 14.50 13.89 -7.99
C ILE A 193 14.38 13.16 -9.34
N LYS A 194 15.39 13.29 -10.22
CA LYS A 194 15.42 12.61 -11.52
C LYS A 194 15.48 11.10 -11.38
N LEU A 195 16.21 10.58 -10.38
CA LEU A 195 16.26 9.14 -10.09
C LEU A 195 14.89 8.62 -9.65
N TRP A 196 14.18 9.35 -8.80
CA TRP A 196 12.83 8.96 -8.40
C TRP A 196 11.86 8.95 -9.60
N TYR A 197 11.91 9.98 -10.47
CA TYR A 197 11.09 9.99 -11.69
C TYR A 197 11.42 8.83 -12.64
N LEU A 198 12.70 8.49 -12.76
CA LEU A 198 13.13 7.35 -13.56
C LEU A 198 12.62 6.02 -12.98
N ASP A 199 12.76 5.83 -11.67
CA ASP A 199 12.23 4.67 -10.95
C ASP A 199 10.73 4.50 -11.20
N GLN A 200 9.95 5.59 -11.04
CA GLN A 200 8.51 5.56 -11.31
C GLN A 200 8.20 5.14 -12.75
N ARG A 201 8.91 5.68 -13.73
CA ARG A 201 8.71 5.33 -15.15
C ARG A 201 9.08 3.88 -15.44
N ILE A 202 10.15 3.37 -14.85
CA ILE A 202 10.54 1.95 -14.99
C ILE A 202 9.43 1.06 -14.45
N ASN A 203 8.90 1.37 -13.27
CA ASN A 203 7.83 0.61 -12.65
C ASN A 203 6.50 0.72 -13.43
N ASP A 204 6.16 1.90 -13.95
CA ASP A 204 4.97 2.11 -14.80
C ASP A 204 5.05 1.28 -16.10
N THR A 205 6.24 1.16 -16.68
CA THR A 205 6.45 0.41 -17.92
C THR A 205 6.43 -1.10 -17.66
N GLY A 206 6.99 -1.54 -16.52
CA GLY A 206 7.16 -2.94 -16.19
C GLY A 206 8.23 -3.62 -17.08
N ILE A 207 8.32 -4.93 -16.95
CA ILE A 207 9.22 -5.78 -17.74
C ILE A 207 8.38 -6.79 -18.50
N LYS A 208 8.55 -6.86 -19.81
CA LYS A 208 7.91 -7.90 -20.63
C LYS A 208 8.49 -9.26 -20.27
N VAL A 209 7.61 -10.20 -19.96
CA VAL A 209 7.97 -11.60 -19.68
C VAL A 209 7.34 -12.50 -20.72
N ASP A 210 7.98 -13.64 -20.97
CA ASP A 210 7.44 -14.71 -21.80
C ASP A 210 6.47 -15.54 -20.93
N THR A 211 5.18 -15.28 -21.10
CA THR A 211 4.13 -15.92 -20.29
C THR A 211 4.01 -17.41 -20.58
N GLU A 212 4.23 -17.84 -21.83
CA GLU A 212 4.18 -19.26 -22.20
C GLU A 212 5.32 -20.03 -21.54
N LEU A 213 6.54 -19.50 -21.56
CA LEU A 213 7.67 -20.09 -20.84
C LEU A 213 7.39 -20.19 -19.33
N ILE A 214 6.83 -19.16 -18.74
CA ILE A 214 6.52 -19.14 -17.29
C ILE A 214 5.44 -20.18 -16.96
N GLU A 215 4.37 -20.25 -17.71
CA GLU A 215 3.29 -21.22 -17.51
C GLU A 215 3.80 -22.67 -17.63
N ASN A 216 4.61 -22.95 -18.65
CA ASN A 216 5.24 -24.24 -18.83
C ASN A 216 6.22 -24.58 -17.69
N ALA A 217 6.98 -23.59 -17.19
CA ALA A 217 7.89 -23.78 -16.07
C ALA A 217 7.14 -24.11 -14.77
N ILE A 218 6.02 -23.40 -14.50
CA ILE A 218 5.16 -23.66 -13.35
C ILE A 218 4.56 -25.07 -13.41
N GLU A 219 4.07 -25.51 -14.57
CA GLU A 219 3.52 -26.85 -14.72
C GLU A 219 4.58 -27.93 -14.58
N CYS A 220 5.78 -27.70 -15.10
CA CYS A 220 6.93 -28.60 -14.93
C CYS A 220 7.34 -28.74 -13.46
N ASP A 221 7.45 -27.61 -12.74
CA ASP A 221 7.76 -27.57 -11.31
C ASP A 221 6.71 -28.33 -10.50
N LYS A 222 5.43 -28.12 -10.79
CA LYS A 222 4.32 -28.82 -10.12
C LYS A 222 4.43 -30.33 -10.28
N ARG A 223 4.60 -30.82 -11.51
CA ARG A 223 4.73 -32.26 -11.79
C ARG A 223 5.94 -32.86 -11.09
N TYR A 224 7.07 -32.14 -11.10
CA TYR A 224 8.29 -32.60 -10.47
C TYR A 224 8.17 -32.61 -8.95
N THR A 225 7.60 -31.60 -8.37
CA THR A 225 7.31 -31.50 -6.93
C THR A 225 6.39 -32.63 -6.47
N GLU A 226 5.32 -32.95 -7.22
CA GLU A 226 4.43 -34.08 -6.93
C GLU A 226 5.18 -35.42 -6.96
N LYS A 227 6.05 -35.60 -7.96
CA LYS A 227 6.88 -36.81 -8.09
C LYS A 227 7.81 -36.96 -6.87
N LEU A 228 8.58 -35.92 -6.56
CA LEU A 228 9.52 -35.93 -5.44
C LEU A 228 8.81 -36.12 -4.08
N THR A 229 7.65 -35.49 -3.91
CA THR A 229 6.86 -35.69 -2.68
C THR A 229 6.40 -37.13 -2.53
N LYS A 230 5.94 -37.77 -3.60
CA LYS A 230 5.58 -39.22 -3.57
C LYS A 230 6.77 -40.11 -3.25
N GLU A 231 7.94 -39.81 -3.81
CA GLU A 231 9.19 -40.53 -3.50
C GLU A 231 9.60 -40.34 -2.03
N ALA A 232 9.55 -39.09 -1.54
CA ALA A 232 9.86 -38.80 -0.14
C ALA A 232 8.90 -39.50 0.84
N ILE A 233 7.60 -39.57 0.53
CA ILE A 233 6.63 -40.34 1.31
C ILE A 233 6.99 -41.82 1.34
N LYS A 234 7.37 -42.42 0.21
CA LYS A 234 7.79 -43.83 0.14
C LYS A 234 9.03 -44.10 0.99
N ILE A 235 9.99 -43.18 1.01
CA ILE A 235 11.25 -43.33 1.76
C ILE A 235 11.02 -43.12 3.25
N THR A 236 10.26 -42.12 3.63
CA THR A 236 10.13 -41.66 5.02
C THR A 236 8.93 -42.25 5.75
N GLY A 237 7.87 -42.64 5.03
CA GLY A 237 6.57 -42.99 5.61
C GLY A 237 5.81 -41.82 6.21
N LEU A 238 6.27 -40.57 6.03
CA LEU A 238 5.64 -39.38 6.58
C LEU A 238 4.41 -38.95 5.76
N ASN A 239 3.35 -38.50 6.41
CA ASN A 239 2.18 -37.97 5.74
C ASN A 239 2.49 -36.67 4.99
N ASN A 240 3.42 -35.89 5.54
CA ASN A 240 3.88 -34.62 4.91
C ASN A 240 5.40 -34.48 5.07
N PRO A 241 6.22 -35.00 4.12
CA PRO A 241 7.67 -34.89 4.18
C PRO A 241 8.18 -33.43 4.05
N ASN A 242 7.36 -32.51 3.61
CA ASN A 242 7.67 -31.07 3.56
C ASN A 242 7.45 -30.36 4.92
N SER A 243 6.96 -31.05 5.94
CA SER A 243 6.86 -30.52 7.29
C SER A 243 8.20 -30.60 8.02
N PRO A 244 8.85 -29.48 8.37
CA PRO A 244 10.11 -29.48 9.11
C PRO A 244 10.03 -30.26 10.43
N ALA A 245 8.88 -30.19 11.12
CA ALA A 245 8.67 -30.90 12.39
C ALA A 245 8.63 -32.43 12.20
N GLN A 246 7.88 -32.91 11.19
CA GLN A 246 7.81 -34.33 10.89
C GLN A 246 9.17 -34.89 10.41
N LEU A 247 9.83 -34.14 9.51
CA LEU A 247 11.13 -34.53 8.97
C LEU A 247 12.21 -34.58 10.07
N LYS A 248 12.23 -33.57 10.96
CA LYS A 248 13.18 -33.54 12.09
C LYS A 248 12.99 -34.75 13.01
N LYS A 249 11.74 -35.08 13.34
CA LYS A 249 11.43 -36.27 14.16
C LYS A 249 11.90 -37.55 13.47
N TRP A 250 11.55 -37.72 12.20
CA TRP A 250 11.97 -38.88 11.41
C TRP A 250 13.49 -39.05 11.35
N LEU A 251 14.23 -37.92 11.15
CA LEU A 251 15.70 -37.94 11.18
C LEU A 251 16.23 -38.33 12.55
N SER A 252 15.69 -37.77 13.63
CA SER A 252 16.11 -38.15 15.00
C SER A 252 15.89 -39.61 15.31
N ASP A 253 14.82 -40.23 14.78
CA ASP A 253 14.53 -41.66 14.97
C ASP A 253 15.43 -42.57 14.12
N LYS A 254 16.06 -42.05 13.05
CA LYS A 254 16.91 -42.81 12.11
C LYS A 254 18.40 -42.63 12.34
N VAL A 255 18.79 -41.49 12.88
CA VAL A 255 20.19 -41.20 13.21
C VAL A 255 20.37 -41.41 14.71
N SER A 256 20.90 -42.57 15.07
CA SER A 256 21.41 -42.77 16.43
C SER A 256 22.61 -41.88 16.59
N PHE A 257 22.47 -40.81 17.40
CA PHE A 257 23.64 -40.10 17.86
C PHE A 257 24.33 -40.98 18.88
N GLU A 258 25.46 -41.62 18.48
CA GLU A 258 26.49 -42.11 19.40
C GLU A 258 27.22 -40.92 20.03
#